data_f4b8fa7b10752545584900925aef1e57
#
_entry.id   f4b8fa7b10752545584900925aef1e57
#
_cell.length_a   1.000
_cell.length_b   1.000
_cell.length_c   1.000
_cell.angle_alpha   90.00
_cell.angle_beta   90.00
_cell.angle_gamma   90.00
#
_symmetry.space_group_name_H-M   'P 1'
#
loop_
_entity.id
_entity.type
_entity.pdbx_description
1 polymer ?
#
loop_
_entity_poly.entity_id
_entity_poly.type
_entity_poly.pdbx_seq_one_letter_code
_entity_poly.pdbx_strand_id
1 'polypeptide(L)'
;LTGMWNYAPMQFSDHAILYMVNETDDGDRPLQEAVRIWVDPNREPEALGRPEHEHELVPGTRLVRRSRLRFPRAPEGELVVEVAPLLNAFVAVGTGYGMDPDWRHGMYQGPLVVQGLVRQLDEITSFGQYGLIDQVARFTTNFGQVGYGLHEFGFWGPFRRYGLVDAFSGAAAT
;
A
#
# COMPACT_ATOMS: atom_id res chain seq x y z
N LEU A 1 0.74 15.52 -6.93
CA LEU A 1 0.07 14.22 -7.03
C LEU A 1 -1.28 14.34 -6.31
N THR A 2 -2.36 14.07 -7.00
CA THR A 2 -3.70 13.90 -6.42
C THR A 2 -4.15 12.47 -6.75
N GLY A 3 -4.64 11.75 -5.76
CA GLY A 3 -5.10 10.39 -5.96
C GLY A 3 -4.59 9.41 -4.92
N MET A 4 -4.56 8.14 -5.31
CA MET A 4 -4.14 7.03 -4.46
C MET A 4 -2.92 6.33 -5.06
N TRP A 5 -1.99 5.98 -4.21
CA TRP A 5 -0.92 5.03 -4.44
C TRP A 5 -1.15 3.78 -3.60
N ASN A 6 -0.96 2.61 -4.19
CA ASN A 6 -0.95 1.36 -3.45
C ASN A 6 0.10 0.41 -4.05
N TYR A 7 0.95 -0.10 -3.18
CA TYR A 7 2.00 -1.04 -3.52
C TYR A 7 2.06 -2.16 -2.49
N ALA A 8 2.19 -3.39 -2.95
CA ALA A 8 2.29 -4.54 -2.07
C ALA A 8 3.26 -5.60 -2.64
N PRO A 9 4.48 -5.71 -2.11
CA PRO A 9 5.34 -6.85 -2.31
C PRO A 9 4.91 -7.98 -1.36
N MET A 10 4.23 -8.97 -1.90
CA MET A 10 3.67 -10.12 -1.17
C MET A 10 4.59 -11.33 -1.33
N GLN A 11 5.14 -11.86 -0.26
CA GLN A 11 6.05 -13.00 -0.29
C GLN A 11 5.31 -14.26 0.20
N PHE A 12 5.26 -15.27 -0.64
CA PHE A 12 4.75 -16.60 -0.38
C PHE A 12 5.90 -17.61 -0.31
N SER A 13 5.63 -18.87 -0.03
CA SER A 13 6.66 -19.90 0.15
C SER A 13 7.46 -20.21 -1.12
N ASP A 14 6.85 -20.08 -2.29
CA ASP A 14 7.39 -20.49 -3.58
C ASP A 14 7.45 -19.36 -4.63
N HIS A 15 6.87 -18.21 -4.33
CA HIS A 15 6.85 -17.04 -5.21
C HIS A 15 6.66 -15.73 -4.44
N ALA A 16 6.86 -14.62 -5.13
CA ALA A 16 6.41 -13.31 -4.70
C ALA A 16 5.45 -12.70 -5.73
N ILE A 17 4.52 -11.87 -5.28
CA ILE A 17 3.69 -11.04 -6.15
C ILE A 17 4.04 -9.58 -5.86
N LEU A 18 4.42 -8.84 -6.91
CA LEU A 18 4.54 -7.39 -6.85
C LEU A 18 3.28 -6.79 -7.47
N TYR A 19 2.61 -5.97 -6.69
CA TYR A 19 1.37 -5.28 -7.07
C TYR A 19 1.58 -3.78 -6.94
N MET A 20 1.20 -3.02 -7.96
CA MET A 20 1.27 -1.55 -7.96
C MET A 20 0.05 -0.95 -8.66
N VAL A 21 -0.57 0.02 -8.00
CA VAL A 21 -1.64 0.84 -8.58
C VAL A 21 -1.45 2.30 -8.20
N ASN A 22 -1.58 3.16 -9.19
CA ASN A 22 -1.82 4.59 -8.99
C ASN A 22 -3.20 4.90 -9.59
N GLU A 23 -4.08 5.51 -8.80
CA GLU A 23 -5.45 5.83 -9.21
C GLU A 23 -5.76 7.29 -8.86
N THR A 24 -6.29 8.03 -9.80
CA THR A 24 -6.75 9.41 -9.61
C THR A 24 -8.18 9.45 -9.04
N ASP A 25 -8.63 10.59 -8.50
CA ASP A 25 -9.98 10.73 -7.92
C ASP A 25 -11.12 10.51 -8.93
N ASP A 26 -10.86 10.69 -10.22
CA ASP A 26 -11.78 10.42 -11.33
C ASP A 26 -11.74 8.97 -11.82
N GLY A 27 -10.89 8.13 -11.22
CA GLY A 27 -10.81 6.70 -11.48
C GLY A 27 -9.86 6.31 -12.61
N ASP A 28 -9.10 7.24 -13.18
CA ASP A 28 -8.03 6.90 -14.11
C ASP A 28 -6.88 6.19 -13.38
N ARG A 29 -6.27 5.20 -14.03
CA ARG A 29 -5.21 4.37 -13.47
C ARG A 29 -3.98 4.37 -14.37
N PRO A 30 -3.14 5.40 -14.28
CA PRO A 30 -1.93 5.51 -15.09
C PRO A 30 -0.91 4.39 -14.81
N LEU A 31 -0.95 3.79 -13.62
CA LEU A 31 -0.21 2.58 -13.28
C LEU A 31 -1.17 1.56 -12.67
N GLN A 32 -1.23 0.36 -13.25
CA GLN A 32 -2.09 -0.73 -12.78
C GLN A 32 -1.48 -2.05 -13.25
N GLU A 33 -0.54 -2.57 -12.46
CA GLU A 33 0.25 -3.73 -12.85
C GLU A 33 0.47 -4.70 -11.69
N ALA A 34 0.63 -5.96 -12.04
CA ALA A 34 1.07 -6.99 -11.13
C ALA A 34 1.88 -8.06 -11.84
N VAL A 35 2.89 -8.58 -11.17
CA VAL A 35 3.75 -9.64 -11.66
C VAL A 35 4.02 -10.66 -10.55
N ARG A 36 3.99 -11.95 -10.89
CA ARG A 36 4.45 -13.04 -10.04
C ARG A 36 5.88 -13.41 -10.41
N ILE A 37 6.73 -13.53 -9.42
CA ILE A 37 8.13 -13.91 -9.55
C ILE A 37 8.35 -15.15 -8.71
N TRP A 38 8.87 -16.21 -9.34
CA TRP A 38 9.07 -17.50 -8.69
C TRP A 38 10.41 -17.58 -7.95
N VAL A 39 10.44 -18.34 -6.87
CA VAL A 39 11.70 -18.67 -6.17
C VAL A 39 12.56 -19.60 -7.05
N ASP A 40 11.94 -20.48 -7.85
CA ASP A 40 12.64 -21.27 -8.84
C ASP A 40 13.17 -20.37 -9.97
N PRO A 41 14.50 -20.23 -10.13
CA PRO A 41 15.10 -19.35 -11.13
C PRO A 41 14.89 -19.81 -12.58
N ASN A 42 14.41 -21.04 -12.81
CA ASN A 42 14.10 -21.56 -14.12
C ASN A 42 12.68 -21.23 -14.58
N ARG A 43 11.88 -20.64 -13.71
CA ARG A 43 10.53 -20.19 -14.06
C ARG A 43 10.55 -18.71 -14.41
N GLU A 44 10.00 -18.39 -15.57
CA GLU A 44 9.84 -17.00 -16.00
C GLU A 44 8.81 -16.25 -15.14
N PRO A 45 9.00 -14.94 -14.91
CA PRO A 45 7.99 -14.10 -14.29
C PRO A 45 6.66 -14.13 -15.07
N GLU A 46 5.55 -14.10 -14.35
CA GLU A 46 4.19 -14.15 -14.91
C GLU A 46 3.47 -12.82 -14.71
N ALA A 47 3.07 -12.16 -15.79
CA ALA A 47 2.21 -10.99 -15.70
C ALA A 47 0.79 -11.41 -15.24
N LEU A 48 0.31 -10.82 -14.14
CA LEU A 48 -1.04 -11.08 -13.61
C LEU A 48 -2.11 -10.13 -14.18
N GLY A 49 -1.71 -9.29 -15.13
CA GLY A 49 -2.58 -8.33 -15.80
C GLY A 49 -2.87 -7.10 -14.94
N ARG A 50 -4.02 -6.49 -15.19
CA ARG A 50 -4.46 -5.29 -14.47
C ARG A 50 -5.20 -5.70 -13.20
N PRO A 51 -4.61 -5.49 -12.02
CA PRO A 51 -5.26 -5.83 -10.76
C PRO A 51 -6.38 -4.85 -10.43
N GLU A 52 -7.41 -5.35 -9.76
CA GLU A 52 -8.45 -4.55 -9.13
C GLU A 52 -8.24 -4.52 -7.61
N HIS A 53 -8.76 -3.49 -6.95
CA HIS A 53 -8.63 -3.35 -5.50
C HIS A 53 -9.90 -2.78 -4.87
N GLU A 54 -10.12 -3.20 -3.62
CA GLU A 54 -11.10 -2.64 -2.70
C GLU A 54 -10.40 -2.43 -1.36
N HIS A 55 -10.54 -1.23 -0.78
CA HIS A 55 -9.98 -0.91 0.53
C HIS A 55 -11.08 -0.54 1.50
N GLU A 56 -10.97 -1.06 2.72
CA GLU A 56 -11.74 -0.64 3.87
C GLU A 56 -10.83 0.24 4.74
N LEU A 57 -11.22 1.48 4.96
CA LEU A 57 -10.45 2.41 5.79
C LEU A 57 -10.89 2.35 7.25
N VAL A 58 -9.97 2.64 8.16
CA VAL A 58 -10.29 2.90 9.56
C VAL A 58 -11.07 4.21 9.65
N PRO A 59 -12.28 4.23 10.24
CA PRO A 59 -13.11 5.44 10.34
C PRO A 59 -12.34 6.63 10.93
N GLY A 60 -12.53 7.81 10.36
CA GLY A 60 -11.83 9.03 10.76
C GLY A 60 -10.38 9.15 10.30
N THR A 61 -9.87 8.17 9.57
CA THR A 61 -8.46 8.15 9.14
C THR A 61 -8.32 7.86 7.65
N ARG A 62 -7.09 7.87 7.15
CA ARG A 62 -6.70 7.41 5.81
C ARG A 62 -5.98 6.05 5.84
N LEU A 63 -6.03 5.38 7.00
CA LEU A 63 -5.41 4.07 7.17
C LEU A 63 -6.27 2.97 6.57
N VAL A 64 -5.65 2.07 5.84
CA VAL A 64 -6.31 0.88 5.35
C VAL A 64 -6.38 -0.15 6.47
N ARG A 65 -7.61 -0.57 6.80
CA ARG A 65 -7.91 -1.62 7.76
C ARG A 65 -7.83 -3.00 7.12
N ARG A 66 -8.28 -3.09 5.85
CA ARG A 66 -8.32 -4.32 5.07
C ARG A 66 -8.31 -3.97 3.60
N SER A 67 -7.74 -4.85 2.79
CA SER A 67 -7.88 -4.77 1.33
C SER A 67 -8.22 -6.11 0.75
N ARG A 68 -8.92 -6.08 -0.39
CA ARG A 68 -9.10 -7.20 -1.30
C ARG A 68 -8.49 -6.81 -2.63
N LEU A 69 -7.52 -7.60 -3.09
CA LEU A 69 -6.86 -7.43 -4.37
C LEU A 69 -7.28 -8.58 -5.29
N ARG A 70 -7.68 -8.26 -6.52
CA ARG A 70 -8.14 -9.23 -7.52
C ARG A 70 -7.25 -9.19 -8.74
N PHE A 71 -6.85 -10.35 -9.21
CA PHE A 71 -6.01 -10.52 -10.40
C PHE A 71 -6.77 -11.42 -11.38
N PRO A 72 -7.66 -10.84 -12.22
CA PRO A 72 -8.60 -11.59 -13.05
C PRO A 72 -7.92 -12.37 -14.17
N ARG A 73 -6.65 -12.09 -14.47
CA ARG A 73 -5.88 -12.74 -15.54
C ARG A 73 -4.75 -13.64 -15.02
N ALA A 74 -4.81 -14.07 -13.77
CA ALA A 74 -3.86 -15.06 -13.28
C ALA A 74 -4.02 -16.39 -14.05
N PRO A 75 -2.93 -17.11 -14.37
CA PRO A 75 -2.98 -18.32 -15.20
C PRO A 75 -3.88 -19.43 -14.63
N GLU A 76 -3.98 -19.53 -13.33
CA GLU A 76 -4.81 -20.52 -12.62
C GLU A 76 -6.30 -20.15 -12.52
N GLY A 77 -6.69 -19.05 -13.08
CA GLY A 77 -8.00 -18.42 -12.90
C GLY A 77 -7.92 -17.18 -12.00
N GLU A 78 -9.07 -16.58 -11.68
CA GLU A 78 -9.08 -15.38 -10.87
C GLU A 78 -8.40 -15.62 -9.50
N LEU A 79 -7.27 -14.96 -9.29
CA LEU A 79 -6.60 -14.92 -8.00
C LEU A 79 -7.13 -13.76 -7.18
N VAL A 80 -7.56 -14.05 -5.96
CA VAL A 80 -8.00 -13.04 -4.97
C VAL A 80 -7.08 -13.11 -3.78
N VAL A 81 -6.60 -11.95 -3.32
CA VAL A 81 -5.74 -11.82 -2.14
C VAL A 81 -6.41 -10.91 -1.13
N GLU A 82 -6.70 -11.47 0.04
CA GLU A 82 -7.12 -10.71 1.22
C GLU A 82 -5.89 -10.19 1.94
N VAL A 83 -5.87 -8.89 2.23
CA VAL A 83 -4.79 -8.18 2.92
C VAL A 83 -5.25 -7.82 4.32
N ALA A 84 -4.55 -8.34 5.32
CA ALA A 84 -4.81 -8.05 6.72
C ALA A 84 -3.55 -7.45 7.38
N PRO A 85 -3.54 -6.14 7.71
CA PRO A 85 -2.45 -5.55 8.48
C PRO A 85 -2.25 -6.25 9.81
N LEU A 86 -0.99 -6.51 10.18
CA LEU A 86 -0.59 -7.19 11.42
C LEU A 86 -0.16 -6.21 12.51
N LEU A 87 0.36 -5.06 12.11
CA LEU A 87 0.91 -4.05 13.00
C LEU A 87 0.28 -2.71 12.69
N ASN A 88 0.44 -1.78 13.62
CA ASN A 88 0.11 -0.38 13.40
C ASN A 88 0.89 0.16 12.18
N ALA A 89 0.30 1.12 11.50
CA ALA A 89 0.95 1.79 10.39
C ALA A 89 2.23 2.51 10.84
N PHE A 90 3.20 2.56 9.98
CA PHE A 90 4.37 3.41 10.14
C PHE A 90 4.59 4.26 8.89
N VAL A 91 5.34 5.32 9.03
CA VAL A 91 5.66 6.24 7.95
C VAL A 91 7.17 6.36 7.86
N ALA A 92 7.72 6.10 6.68
CA ALA A 92 9.13 6.25 6.42
C ALA A 92 9.46 7.72 6.06
N VAL A 93 9.62 8.58 7.05
CA VAL A 93 9.81 10.03 6.86
C VAL A 93 11.11 10.34 6.12
N GLY A 94 12.17 9.59 6.36
CA GLY A 94 13.49 9.80 5.76
C GLY A 94 13.60 9.45 4.28
N THR A 95 12.52 9.05 3.63
CA THR A 95 12.50 8.73 2.19
C THR A 95 12.30 9.95 1.30
N GLY A 96 12.09 11.12 1.86
CA GLY A 96 11.79 12.35 1.12
C GLY A 96 10.32 12.54 0.78
N TYR A 97 9.46 11.63 1.19
CA TYR A 97 8.00 11.73 1.06
C TYR A 97 7.35 12.45 2.24
N GLY A 98 8.11 12.69 3.32
CA GLY A 98 7.67 13.48 4.46
C GLY A 98 8.06 14.95 4.35
N MET A 99 7.56 15.72 5.30
CA MET A 99 7.79 17.18 5.37
C MET A 99 9.02 17.55 6.21
N ASP A 100 9.81 16.57 6.65
CA ASP A 100 11.00 16.82 7.46
C ASP A 100 12.12 17.40 6.58
N PRO A 101 12.58 18.64 6.85
CA PRO A 101 13.60 19.30 6.04
C PRO A 101 14.98 18.65 6.17
N ASP A 102 15.23 17.96 7.27
CA ASP A 102 16.52 17.32 7.57
C ASP A 102 16.62 15.90 6.98
N TRP A 103 15.50 15.35 6.50
CA TRP A 103 15.42 14.02 5.92
C TRP A 103 14.89 14.07 4.49
N ARG A 104 15.80 14.17 3.53
CA ARG A 104 15.47 14.19 2.10
C ARG A 104 15.92 12.91 1.42
N HIS A 105 15.14 12.45 0.47
CA HIS A 105 15.48 11.28 -0.34
C HIS A 105 16.84 11.43 -1.00
N GLY A 106 17.73 10.45 -0.81
CA GLY A 106 19.09 10.47 -1.32
C GLY A 106 20.09 11.33 -0.52
N MET A 107 19.68 12.00 0.53
CA MET A 107 20.58 12.75 1.40
C MET A 107 21.37 11.81 2.31
N TYR A 108 22.70 11.87 2.22
CA TYR A 108 23.57 11.07 3.05
C TYR A 108 23.66 11.65 4.48
N GLN A 109 23.26 10.87 5.47
CA GLN A 109 23.29 11.25 6.88
C GLN A 109 24.36 10.48 7.67
N GLY A 110 24.95 9.43 7.07
CA GLY A 110 25.92 8.54 7.70
C GLY A 110 25.74 7.10 7.24
N PRO A 111 26.64 6.18 7.61
CA PRO A 111 26.56 4.78 7.19
C PRO A 111 25.33 4.04 7.75
N LEU A 112 24.87 4.46 8.92
CA LEU A 112 23.62 3.98 9.52
C LEU A 112 23.08 5.06 10.46
N VAL A 113 21.94 5.65 10.08
CA VAL A 113 21.22 6.59 10.94
C VAL A 113 19.76 6.13 10.97
N VAL A 114 19.24 5.85 12.17
CA VAL A 114 17.86 5.46 12.41
C VAL A 114 17.28 6.38 13.47
N GLN A 115 16.19 7.03 13.15
CA GLN A 115 15.38 7.79 14.09
C GLN A 115 13.94 7.30 14.00
N GLY A 116 13.24 7.28 15.12
CA GLY A 116 11.88 6.81 15.19
C GLY A 116 11.07 7.54 16.24
N LEU A 117 9.79 7.66 16.00
CA LEU A 117 8.82 8.26 16.90
C LEU A 117 7.53 7.44 16.87
N VAL A 118 6.99 7.15 18.05
CA VAL A 118 5.69 6.49 18.18
C VAL A 118 4.64 7.54 18.52
N ARG A 119 3.53 7.56 17.76
CA ARG A 119 2.39 8.42 18.00
C ARG A 119 1.12 7.59 18.13
N GLN A 120 0.19 8.07 18.94
CA GLN A 120 -1.19 7.55 18.93
C GLN A 120 -1.92 8.10 17.70
N LEU A 121 -2.84 7.32 17.13
CA LEU A 121 -3.57 7.71 15.91
C LEU A 121 -4.48 8.93 16.14
N ASP A 122 -5.02 9.10 17.32
CA ASP A 122 -5.84 10.25 17.72
C ASP A 122 -5.04 11.56 17.87
N GLU A 123 -3.72 11.46 18.04
CA GLU A 123 -2.81 12.61 18.05
C GLU A 123 -2.42 13.09 16.64
N ILE A 124 -2.69 12.28 15.62
CA ILE A 124 -2.32 12.60 14.24
C ILE A 124 -3.47 13.37 13.58
N THR A 125 -3.38 14.67 13.59
CA THR A 125 -4.39 15.57 13.02
C THR A 125 -4.35 15.66 11.50
N SER A 126 -3.31 15.09 10.84
CA SER A 126 -3.16 15.17 9.39
C SER A 126 -2.24 14.09 8.85
N PHE A 127 -2.81 13.01 8.31
CA PHE A 127 -2.06 12.01 7.56
C PHE A 127 -1.53 12.53 6.21
N GLY A 128 -2.11 13.58 5.67
CA GLY A 128 -1.64 14.22 4.44
C GLY A 128 -0.23 14.80 4.51
N GLN A 129 0.32 14.99 5.72
CA GLN A 129 1.68 15.45 5.91
C GLN A 129 2.73 14.36 5.65
N TYR A 130 2.36 13.08 5.73
CA TYR A 130 3.31 11.98 5.70
C TYR A 130 3.39 11.28 4.33
N GLY A 131 2.47 11.54 3.43
CA GLY A 131 2.49 11.06 2.05
C GLY A 131 2.22 9.57 1.91
N LEU A 132 3.17 8.72 2.29
CA LEU A 132 3.07 7.27 2.21
C LEU A 132 3.01 6.63 3.59
N ILE A 133 2.18 5.60 3.71
CA ILE A 133 1.97 4.82 4.93
C ILE A 133 2.26 3.37 4.63
N ASP A 134 3.09 2.77 5.46
CA ASP A 134 3.49 1.38 5.38
C ASP A 134 2.82 0.55 6.49
N GLN A 135 2.36 -0.63 6.11
CA GLN A 135 1.85 -1.63 7.06
C GLN A 135 2.47 -2.99 6.75
N VAL A 136 3.00 -3.65 7.76
CA VAL A 136 3.31 -5.09 7.64
C VAL A 136 1.99 -5.85 7.60
N ALA A 137 1.80 -6.67 6.58
CA ALA A 137 0.53 -7.35 6.34
C ALA A 137 0.70 -8.85 6.10
N ARG A 138 -0.37 -9.57 6.44
CA ARG A 138 -0.60 -10.96 6.03
C ARG A 138 -1.46 -10.94 4.78
N PHE A 139 -1.06 -11.74 3.79
CA PHE A 139 -1.76 -11.95 2.54
C PHE A 139 -2.31 -13.38 2.50
N THR A 140 -3.59 -13.53 2.20
CA THR A 140 -4.23 -14.86 2.09
C THR A 140 -4.92 -14.96 0.74
N THR A 141 -4.54 -15.95 -0.07
CA THR A 141 -5.15 -16.16 -1.37
C THR A 141 -6.42 -17.01 -1.26
N ASN A 142 -7.32 -16.88 -2.26
CA ASN A 142 -8.48 -17.78 -2.40
C ASN A 142 -8.10 -19.24 -2.66
N PHE A 143 -6.83 -19.53 -2.98
CA PHE A 143 -6.27 -20.88 -3.10
C PHE A 143 -5.65 -21.41 -1.80
N GLY A 144 -5.81 -20.67 -0.68
CA GLY A 144 -5.34 -21.08 0.65
C GLY A 144 -3.87 -20.80 0.94
N GLN A 145 -3.14 -20.14 0.05
CA GLN A 145 -1.76 -19.75 0.31
C GLN A 145 -1.72 -18.57 1.28
N VAL A 146 -0.70 -18.55 2.13
CA VAL A 146 -0.45 -17.46 3.08
C VAL A 146 0.92 -16.88 2.81
N GLY A 147 0.99 -15.56 2.70
CA GLY A 147 2.21 -14.79 2.53
C GLY A 147 2.27 -13.61 3.48
N TYR A 148 3.42 -12.96 3.52
CA TYR A 148 3.69 -11.78 4.32
C TYR A 148 4.47 -10.75 3.50
N GLY A 149 4.38 -9.49 3.89
CA GLY A 149 5.10 -8.43 3.22
C GLY A 149 4.62 -7.05 3.65
N LEU A 150 4.92 -6.08 2.81
CA LEU A 150 4.51 -4.70 3.02
C LEU A 150 3.21 -4.43 2.28
N HIS A 151 2.35 -3.62 2.87
CA HIS A 151 1.23 -2.96 2.21
C HIS A 151 1.43 -1.46 2.36
N GLU A 152 1.93 -0.85 1.32
CA GLU A 152 2.18 0.58 1.23
C GLU A 152 1.03 1.27 0.52
N PHE A 153 0.55 2.38 1.06
CA PHE A 153 -0.49 3.18 0.44
C PHE A 153 -0.36 4.66 0.81
N GLY A 154 -0.91 5.50 -0.04
CA GLY A 154 -1.05 6.93 0.20
C GLY A 154 -2.28 7.48 -0.50
N PHE A 155 -2.93 8.44 0.15
CA PHE A 155 -4.01 9.22 -0.43
C PHE A 155 -3.63 10.70 -0.40
N TRP A 156 -3.48 11.32 -1.56
CA TRP A 156 -3.16 12.73 -1.70
C TRP A 156 -4.37 13.50 -2.21
N GLY A 157 -4.79 14.49 -1.44
CA GLY A 157 -5.97 15.28 -1.76
C GLY A 157 -7.27 14.52 -1.50
N PRO A 158 -8.38 14.98 -2.11
CA PRO A 158 -9.65 14.29 -2.06
C PRO A 158 -9.58 12.96 -2.82
N PHE A 159 -10.31 11.97 -2.32
CA PHE A 159 -10.52 10.69 -3.01
C PHE A 159 -11.93 10.17 -2.68
N ARG A 160 -12.88 10.57 -3.50
CA ARG A 160 -14.32 10.43 -3.22
C ARG A 160 -14.79 9.01 -3.09
N ARG A 161 -14.15 8.08 -3.82
CA ARG A 161 -14.46 6.65 -3.75
C ARG A 161 -14.41 6.11 -2.31
N TYR A 162 -13.55 6.68 -1.46
CA TYR A 162 -13.40 6.30 -0.05
C TYR A 162 -13.89 7.38 0.92
N GLY A 163 -14.69 8.33 0.44
CA GLY A 163 -15.26 9.39 1.28
C GLY A 163 -14.26 10.45 1.75
N LEU A 164 -13.08 10.53 1.13
CA LEU A 164 -12.06 11.53 1.44
C LEU A 164 -12.39 12.81 0.68
N VAL A 165 -12.89 13.83 1.39
CA VAL A 165 -13.45 15.05 0.77
C VAL A 165 -12.42 16.16 0.54
N ASP A 166 -11.30 16.12 1.25
CA ASP A 166 -10.21 17.09 1.11
C ASP A 166 -8.84 16.40 1.36
N ALA A 167 -7.76 17.19 1.45
CA ALA A 167 -6.40 16.66 1.63
C ALA A 167 -6.13 16.14 3.07
N PHE A 168 -6.97 16.44 4.04
CA PHE A 168 -6.72 16.22 5.47
C PHE A 168 -7.79 15.38 6.15
N SER A 169 -9.00 15.31 5.60
CA SER A 169 -10.09 14.52 6.18
C SER A 169 -9.79 13.03 6.14
N GLY A 170 -10.20 12.32 7.19
CA GLY A 170 -10.30 10.87 7.19
C GLY A 170 -11.63 10.39 6.56
N ALA A 171 -11.73 9.08 6.33
CA ALA A 171 -12.94 8.45 5.84
C ALA A 171 -14.10 8.65 6.84
N ALA A 172 -15.31 8.90 6.33
CA ALA A 172 -16.50 9.01 7.18
C ALA A 172 -16.73 7.71 7.97
N ALA A 173 -17.23 7.83 9.20
CA ALA A 173 -17.72 6.67 9.94
C ALA A 173 -18.97 6.14 9.20
N THR A 174 -18.94 4.87 8.81
CA THR A 174 -20.08 4.16 8.21
C THR A 174 -20.95 3.56 9.29
#